data_4d6793a2a140aae3750a9ff0150c2fff
#
_entry.id   4d6793a2a140aae3750a9ff0150c2fff
#
_cell.length_a   1.000
_cell.length_b   1.000
_cell.length_c   1.000
_cell.angle_alpha   90.00
_cell.angle_beta   90.00
_cell.angle_gamma   90.00
#
_symmetry.space_group_name_H-M   'P 1'
#
loop_
_entity.id
_entity.type
_entity.pdbx_description
1 polymer ?
#
loop_
_entity_poly.entity_id
_entity_poly.type
_entity_poly.pdbx_seq_one_letter_code
_entity_poly.pdbx_strand_id
1 'polypeptide(L)'
;MRNEQGGTISGRLSMQNPNLQQIPARNKEIGPLIRRLFIPEEGQQWGAFDYSQQEPRLLVHYANLTKLEGSDHLIEGYKSGNIDFHQTVADMAGIDRKQAKTINL
;
A
#
# COMPACT_ATOMS: atom_id res chain seq x y z
N MET A 1 5.88 -18.11 9.90
CA MET A 1 5.28 -19.47 9.81
C MET A 1 4.28 -19.46 8.67
N ARG A 2 4.38 -20.38 7.73
CA ARG A 2 3.25 -20.69 6.83
C ARG A 2 2.34 -21.61 7.63
N ASN A 3 1.08 -21.24 7.82
CA ASN A 3 0.10 -22.19 8.27
C ASN A 3 -0.19 -23.19 7.14
N GLU A 4 -0.71 -24.36 7.44
CA GLU A 4 -0.98 -25.42 6.47
C GLU A 4 -1.94 -25.00 5.35
N GLN A 5 -2.67 -23.89 5.53
CA GLN A 5 -3.62 -23.35 4.57
C GLN A 5 -3.03 -22.29 3.62
N GLY A 6 -1.74 -21.99 3.75
CA GLY A 6 -1.08 -20.90 3.05
C GLY A 6 -1.38 -19.54 3.71
N GLY A 7 -0.48 -18.60 3.49
CA GLY A 7 -0.58 -17.26 4.07
C GLY A 7 0.79 -16.60 4.07
N THR A 8 0.85 -15.37 4.61
CA THR A 8 2.08 -14.61 4.72
C THR A 8 2.45 -14.40 6.18
N ILE A 9 3.74 -14.24 6.47
CA ILE A 9 4.23 -13.96 7.83
C ILE A 9 3.75 -12.56 8.29
N SER A 10 3.58 -11.64 7.35
CA SER A 10 3.19 -10.24 7.61
C SER A 10 1.68 -10.04 7.81
N GLY A 11 0.85 -11.08 7.62
CA GLY A 11 -0.61 -10.94 7.63
C GLY A 11 -1.21 -10.36 6.33
N ARG A 12 -0.39 -10.06 5.32
CA ARG A 12 -0.90 -9.66 3.99
C ARG A 12 -1.63 -10.84 3.34
N LEU A 13 -2.67 -10.54 2.56
CA LEU A 13 -3.34 -11.55 1.76
C LEU A 13 -2.41 -12.07 0.67
N SER A 14 -2.54 -13.35 0.34
CA SER A 14 -1.84 -13.98 -0.78
C SER A 14 -2.81 -14.77 -1.64
N MET A 15 -2.52 -14.84 -2.93
CA MET A 15 -3.30 -15.62 -3.89
C MET A 15 -2.45 -16.75 -4.46
N GLN A 16 -3.11 -17.89 -4.73
CA GLN A 16 -2.50 -19.03 -5.41
C GLN A 16 -3.56 -19.73 -6.28
N ASN A 17 -3.09 -20.41 -7.31
CA ASN A 17 -3.91 -21.25 -8.20
C ASN A 17 -5.03 -20.51 -8.97
N PRO A 18 -4.75 -19.48 -9.73
CA PRO A 18 -3.48 -18.83 -10.05
C PRO A 18 -3.13 -17.68 -9.12
N ASN A 19 -1.85 -17.28 -9.06
CA ASN A 19 -1.42 -16.09 -8.34
C ASN A 19 -1.63 -14.83 -9.19
N LEU A 20 -2.80 -14.22 -9.10
CA LEU A 20 -3.14 -13.00 -9.83
C LEU A 20 -2.41 -11.74 -9.31
N GLN A 21 -1.80 -11.81 -8.13
CA GLN A 21 -0.99 -10.70 -7.61
C GLN A 21 0.32 -10.51 -8.39
N GLN A 22 0.74 -11.54 -9.15
CA GLN A 22 1.94 -11.47 -10.00
C GLN A 22 1.68 -10.94 -11.41
N ILE A 23 0.46 -10.52 -11.73
CA ILE A 23 0.17 -9.88 -13.01
C ILE A 23 1.06 -8.64 -13.17
N PRO A 24 1.85 -8.55 -14.28
CA PRO A 24 2.78 -7.45 -14.47
C PRO A 24 2.08 -6.09 -14.47
N ALA A 25 2.36 -5.29 -13.44
CA ALA A 25 1.81 -3.94 -13.33
C ALA A 25 2.79 -2.87 -13.84
N ARG A 26 4.09 -3.11 -13.69
CA ARG A 26 5.15 -2.13 -14.01
C ARG A 26 5.63 -2.22 -15.45
N ASN A 27 5.39 -3.33 -16.14
CA ASN A 27 5.74 -3.47 -17.56
C ASN A 27 4.68 -2.74 -18.39
N LYS A 28 5.12 -1.68 -19.11
CA LYS A 28 4.24 -0.80 -19.88
C LYS A 28 3.64 -1.46 -21.14
N GLU A 29 4.26 -2.51 -21.64
CA GLU A 29 3.82 -3.23 -22.83
C GLU A 29 2.91 -4.42 -22.47
N ILE A 30 3.39 -5.31 -21.61
CA ILE A 30 2.72 -6.55 -21.27
C ILE A 30 1.61 -6.34 -20.23
N GLY A 31 1.82 -5.45 -19.27
CA GLY A 31 0.86 -5.20 -18.20
C GLY A 31 -0.53 -4.82 -18.70
N PRO A 32 -0.66 -3.81 -19.58
CA PRO A 32 -1.96 -3.45 -20.16
C PRO A 32 -2.61 -4.57 -20.99
N LEU A 33 -1.81 -5.36 -21.71
CA LEU A 33 -2.33 -6.48 -22.53
C LEU A 33 -2.97 -7.55 -21.65
N ILE A 34 -2.28 -7.98 -20.60
CA ILE A 34 -2.79 -9.02 -19.69
C ILE A 34 -4.00 -8.48 -18.92
N ARG A 35 -3.96 -7.24 -18.44
CA ARG A 35 -5.06 -6.65 -17.68
C ARG A 35 -6.36 -6.49 -18.49
N ARG A 36 -6.25 -6.29 -19.80
CA ARG A 36 -7.41 -6.24 -20.72
C ARG A 36 -8.12 -7.58 -20.90
N LEU A 37 -7.51 -8.70 -20.48
CA LEU A 37 -8.16 -10.02 -20.49
C LEU A 37 -9.20 -10.15 -19.36
N PHE A 38 -9.09 -9.33 -18.33
CA PHE A 38 -10.04 -9.29 -17.23
C PHE A 38 -11.11 -8.26 -17.55
N ILE A 39 -12.25 -8.73 -17.96
CA ILE A 39 -13.42 -7.93 -18.31
C ILE A 39 -14.58 -8.28 -17.39
N PRO A 40 -15.44 -7.33 -17.04
CA PRO A 40 -16.68 -7.63 -16.33
C PRO A 40 -17.65 -8.42 -17.22
N GLU A 41 -18.63 -9.06 -16.62
CA GLU A 41 -19.75 -9.64 -17.34
C GLU A 41 -20.56 -8.56 -18.05
N GLU A 42 -21.32 -8.96 -19.08
CA GLU A 42 -22.15 -8.04 -19.82
C GLU A 42 -23.12 -7.29 -18.90
N GLY A 43 -23.16 -5.98 -19.03
CA GLY A 43 -23.96 -5.09 -18.16
C GLY A 43 -23.37 -4.81 -16.78
N GLN A 44 -22.20 -5.37 -16.47
CA GLN A 44 -21.48 -5.13 -15.21
C GLN A 44 -20.30 -4.15 -15.42
N GLN A 45 -19.81 -3.58 -14.33
CA GLN A 45 -18.65 -2.70 -14.32
C GLN A 45 -17.67 -3.10 -13.21
N TRP A 46 -16.37 -2.94 -13.47
CA TRP A 46 -15.34 -3.08 -12.44
C TRP A 46 -15.17 -1.78 -11.67
N GLY A 47 -15.19 -1.86 -10.33
CA GLY A 47 -14.73 -0.79 -9.46
C GLY A 47 -13.35 -1.14 -8.91
N ALA A 48 -12.36 -0.27 -9.09
CA ALA A 48 -11.05 -0.40 -8.49
C ALA A 48 -10.92 0.60 -7.33
N PHE A 49 -10.75 0.07 -6.11
CA PHE A 49 -10.61 0.88 -4.89
C PHE A 49 -9.30 0.50 -4.21
N ASP A 50 -8.49 1.50 -3.90
CA ASP A 50 -7.22 1.30 -3.22
C ASP A 50 -7.07 2.31 -2.07
N TYR A 51 -6.65 1.82 -0.91
CA TYR A 51 -6.40 2.69 0.24
C TYR A 51 -5.11 3.48 0.04
N SER A 52 -5.21 4.79 0.11
CA SER A 52 -4.03 5.64 0.07
C SER A 52 -3.21 5.46 1.34
N GLN A 53 -1.96 5.01 1.18
CA GLN A 53 -0.98 4.88 2.27
C GLN A 53 -1.49 4.05 3.46
N GLN A 54 -2.13 2.91 3.21
CA GLN A 54 -2.74 2.09 4.27
C GLN A 54 -1.75 1.74 5.39
N GLU A 55 -0.59 1.19 5.06
CA GLU A 55 0.40 0.74 6.04
C GLU A 55 0.97 1.91 6.87
N PRO A 56 1.42 3.03 6.28
CA PRO A 56 1.82 4.22 7.03
C PRO A 56 0.73 4.77 7.96
N ARG A 57 -0.54 4.76 7.52
CA ARG A 57 -1.67 5.21 8.36
C ARG A 57 -1.85 4.31 9.58
N LEU A 58 -1.76 3.00 9.40
CA LEU A 58 -1.82 2.04 10.50
C LEU A 58 -0.63 2.21 11.46
N LEU A 59 0.58 2.40 10.94
CA LEU A 59 1.76 2.66 11.76
C LEU A 59 1.58 3.89 12.64
N VAL A 60 1.14 5.01 12.06
CA VAL A 60 0.89 6.25 12.79
C VAL A 60 -0.24 6.08 13.81
N HIS A 61 -1.30 5.32 13.48
CA HIS A 61 -2.37 5.02 14.41
C HIS A 61 -1.87 4.27 15.66
N TYR A 62 -1.08 3.21 15.48
CA TYR A 62 -0.52 2.46 16.61
C TYR A 62 0.52 3.28 17.39
N ALA A 63 1.34 4.08 16.73
CA ALA A 63 2.26 5.00 17.39
C ALA A 63 1.50 5.99 18.29
N ASN A 64 0.36 6.49 17.83
CA ASN A 64 -0.48 7.38 18.61
C ASN A 64 -1.16 6.69 19.81
N LEU A 65 -1.60 5.45 19.63
CA LEU A 65 -2.14 4.66 20.76
C LEU A 65 -1.11 4.44 21.88
N THR A 66 0.16 4.33 21.53
CA THR A 66 1.26 4.22 22.49
C THR A 66 1.81 5.57 22.95
N LYS A 67 1.16 6.67 22.56
CA LYS A 67 1.55 8.06 22.88
C LYS A 67 3.00 8.40 22.50
N LEU A 68 3.44 7.88 21.36
CA LEU A 68 4.76 8.20 20.84
C LEU A 68 4.81 9.69 20.46
N GLU A 69 5.90 10.35 20.83
CA GLU A 69 6.10 11.78 20.56
C GLU A 69 5.98 12.08 19.04
N GLY A 70 5.28 13.14 18.70
CA GLY A 70 5.04 13.56 17.30
C GLY A 70 3.91 12.81 16.58
N SER A 71 3.37 11.72 17.14
CA SER A 71 2.31 10.94 16.49
C SER A 71 0.99 11.72 16.35
N ASP A 72 0.66 12.62 17.27
CA ASP A 72 -0.53 13.47 17.21
C ASP A 72 -0.51 14.38 15.98
N HIS A 73 0.64 14.99 15.68
CA HIS A 73 0.82 15.83 14.51
C HIS A 73 0.61 15.04 13.19
N LEU A 74 1.13 13.81 13.13
CA LEU A 74 0.92 12.94 11.98
C LEU A 74 -0.55 12.53 11.82
N ILE A 75 -1.25 12.23 12.89
CA ILE A 75 -2.69 11.92 12.88
C ILE A 75 -3.49 13.09 12.30
N GLU A 76 -3.25 14.30 12.80
CA GLU A 76 -3.95 15.50 12.29
C GLU A 76 -3.62 15.78 10.81
N GLY A 77 -2.37 15.55 10.39
CA GLY A 77 -1.97 15.64 9.00
C GLY A 77 -2.71 14.65 8.09
N TYR A 78 -2.92 13.42 8.55
CA TYR A 78 -3.71 12.43 7.82
C TYR A 78 -5.21 12.74 7.78
N LYS A 79 -5.79 13.27 8.87
CA LYS A 79 -7.20 13.69 8.92
C LYS A 79 -7.48 14.86 7.98
N SER A 80 -6.57 15.82 7.91
CA SER A 80 -6.68 16.97 7.02
C SER A 80 -6.40 16.64 5.54
N GLY A 81 -5.87 15.43 5.25
CA GLY A 81 -5.50 15.02 3.89
C GLY A 81 -4.22 15.69 3.35
N ASN A 82 -3.50 16.42 4.18
CA ASN A 82 -2.36 17.25 3.79
C ASN A 82 -0.99 16.58 3.99
N ILE A 83 -0.95 15.32 4.44
CA ILE A 83 0.32 14.65 4.73
C ILE A 83 0.64 13.58 3.68
N ASP A 84 1.85 13.64 3.14
CA ASP A 84 2.51 12.54 2.45
C ASP A 84 3.60 11.98 3.35
N PHE A 85 3.36 10.81 3.93
CA PHE A 85 4.28 10.18 4.87
C PHE A 85 5.69 9.98 4.29
N HIS A 86 5.77 9.58 3.02
CA HIS A 86 7.08 9.39 2.39
C HIS A 86 7.82 10.71 2.17
N GLN A 87 7.09 11.79 1.86
CA GLN A 87 7.68 13.12 1.77
C GLN A 87 8.13 13.62 3.14
N THR A 88 7.32 13.43 4.17
CA THR A 88 7.68 13.81 5.55
C THR A 88 8.96 13.11 5.99
N VAL A 89 9.09 11.81 5.74
CA VAL A 89 10.32 11.06 6.06
C VAL A 89 11.50 11.52 5.21
N ALA A 90 11.29 11.83 3.95
CA ALA A 90 12.31 12.36 3.05
C ALA A 90 12.88 13.69 3.57
N ASP A 91 12.00 14.60 3.96
CA ASP A 91 12.37 15.92 4.49
C ASP A 91 13.11 15.81 5.83
N MET A 92 12.68 14.92 6.71
CA MET A 92 13.33 14.68 8.00
C MET A 92 14.71 14.03 7.85
N ALA A 93 14.88 13.12 6.89
CA ALA A 93 16.13 12.37 6.68
C ALA A 93 17.08 13.05 5.69
N GLY A 94 16.68 14.13 5.02
CA GLY A 94 17.46 14.80 3.98
C GLY A 94 17.68 13.93 2.73
N ILE A 95 16.74 13.06 2.38
CA ILE A 95 16.78 12.16 1.23
C ILE A 95 15.66 12.47 0.25
N ASP A 96 15.74 11.92 -0.96
CA ASP A 96 14.62 12.09 -1.89
C ASP A 96 13.42 11.18 -1.54
N ARG A 97 12.21 11.58 -1.97
CA ARG A 97 10.96 10.86 -1.68
C ARG A 97 10.97 9.41 -2.17
N LYS A 98 11.69 9.11 -3.25
CA LYS A 98 11.77 7.75 -3.81
C LYS A 98 12.62 6.86 -2.91
N GLN A 99 13.71 7.38 -2.37
CA GLN A 99 14.53 6.71 -1.37
C GLN A 99 13.74 6.47 -0.08
N ALA A 100 13.05 7.49 0.43
CA ALA A 100 12.18 7.35 1.60
C ALA A 100 11.11 6.26 1.39
N LYS A 101 10.48 6.22 0.22
CA LYS A 101 9.53 5.16 -0.12
C LYS A 101 10.14 3.76 -0.09
N THR A 102 11.40 3.60 -0.51
CA THR A 102 12.09 2.31 -0.51
C THR A 102 12.46 1.86 0.92
N ILE A 103 12.80 2.81 1.80
CA ILE A 103 13.15 2.53 3.21
C ILE A 103 11.89 2.16 4.02
N ASN A 104 10.77 2.76 3.71
CA ASN A 104 9.51 2.61 4.46
C ASN A 104 8.63 1.44 3.98
N LEU A 105 9.07 0.66 3.01
CA LEU A 105 8.40 -0.53 2.49
C LEU A 105 9.15 -1.79 2.89
#